data_73ad0dbdf7f06a502ddd12251766f5cf
#
_entry.id   73ad0dbdf7f06a502ddd12251766f5cf
#
_cell.length_a   1.000
_cell.length_b   1.000
_cell.length_c   1.000
_cell.angle_alpha   90.00
_cell.angle_beta   90.00
_cell.angle_gamma   90.00
#
_symmetry.space_group_name_H-M   'P 1'
#
loop_
_entity.id
_entity.type
_entity.pdbx_description
1 polymer ?
#
loop_
_entity_poly.entity_id
_entity_poly.type
_entity_poly.pdbx_seq_one_letter_code
_entity_poly.pdbx_strand_id
1 'polypeptide(L)'
;SIVKYVKELRDNIDELAKAMDETTISLGEGNEKVEKSLEVMQQMNSQIDDISEKVDSVFNDIDTQTGVTKSFSKQIENISQSYSILSDDCLKSGQRVFKVGRYLDKTRSDLVRGCSKITQQDWMRVFEVDHYILTWRVYNNIVGFEHLLKKQVDDPSRCKLGKWIAQLKDDKIVNSSEFKQLVKAHNDLHHYAELSWHANEDGDKEKAMQYFNDTYNAFSQFDEAINK
;
A
#
# COMPACT_ATOMS: atom_id res chain seq x y z
N SER A 1 -1.52 -103.94 -43.17
CA SER A 1 -2.14 -104.98 -42.31
C SER A 1 -2.94 -104.31 -41.20
N ILE A 2 -3.99 -104.95 -40.77
CA ILE A 2 -4.96 -104.43 -39.74
C ILE A 2 -4.24 -104.04 -38.44
N VAL A 3 -3.18 -104.71 -38.06
CA VAL A 3 -2.38 -104.37 -36.85
C VAL A 3 -1.75 -102.98 -36.92
N LYS A 4 -1.28 -102.57 -38.12
CA LYS A 4 -0.69 -101.27 -38.30
C LYS A 4 -1.77 -100.09 -38.12
N TYR A 5 -2.97 -100.30 -38.65
CA TYR A 5 -4.05 -99.35 -38.54
C TYR A 5 -4.57 -99.25 -37.09
N VAL A 6 -4.61 -100.37 -36.37
CA VAL A 6 -5.00 -100.40 -34.94
C VAL A 6 -3.99 -99.62 -34.11
N LYS A 7 -2.72 -99.72 -34.40
CA LYS A 7 -1.65 -98.99 -33.72
C LYS A 7 -1.75 -97.51 -33.99
N GLU A 8 -1.88 -97.09 -35.27
CA GLU A 8 -2.10 -95.71 -35.64
C GLU A 8 -3.36 -95.12 -35.02
N LEU A 9 -4.44 -95.85 -34.95
CA LEU A 9 -5.68 -95.37 -34.27
C LEU A 9 -5.46 -95.15 -32.80
N ARG A 10 -4.72 -96.03 -32.11
CA ARG A 10 -4.38 -95.87 -30.70
C ARG A 10 -3.49 -94.63 -30.45
N ASP A 11 -2.46 -94.43 -31.27
CA ASP A 11 -1.58 -93.30 -31.16
C ASP A 11 -2.34 -91.94 -31.38
N ASN A 12 -3.31 -91.93 -32.32
CA ASN A 12 -4.16 -90.76 -32.57
C ASN A 12 -5.15 -90.54 -31.39
N ILE A 13 -5.67 -91.62 -30.75
CA ILE A 13 -6.52 -91.45 -29.56
C ILE A 13 -5.73 -90.91 -28.38
N ASP A 14 -4.47 -91.37 -28.20
CA ASP A 14 -3.60 -90.82 -27.14
C ASP A 14 -3.24 -89.36 -27.36
N GLU A 15 -2.94 -88.90 -28.62
CA GLU A 15 -2.77 -87.47 -28.97
C GLU A 15 -4.02 -86.64 -28.75
N LEU A 16 -5.21 -87.22 -29.12
CA LEU A 16 -6.48 -86.51 -28.88
C LEU A 16 -6.77 -86.35 -27.38
N ALA A 17 -6.48 -87.37 -26.58
CA ALA A 17 -6.64 -87.27 -25.15
C ALA A 17 -5.75 -86.23 -24.52
N LYS A 18 -4.47 -86.09 -24.97
CA LYS A 18 -3.55 -85.03 -24.52
C LYS A 18 -4.03 -83.62 -24.95
N ALA A 19 -4.51 -83.49 -26.19
CA ALA A 19 -5.07 -82.20 -26.66
C ALA A 19 -6.34 -81.84 -25.90
N MET A 20 -7.17 -82.80 -25.51
CA MET A 20 -8.35 -82.51 -24.65
C MET A 20 -7.96 -82.08 -23.21
N ASP A 21 -6.92 -82.71 -22.64
CA ASP A 21 -6.41 -82.28 -21.33
C ASP A 21 -5.82 -80.87 -21.38
N GLU A 22 -5.02 -80.55 -22.36
CA GLU A 22 -4.47 -79.16 -22.58
C GLU A 22 -5.59 -78.14 -22.77
N THR A 23 -6.64 -78.54 -23.53
CA THR A 23 -7.81 -77.64 -23.73
C THR A 23 -8.57 -77.48 -22.44
N THR A 24 -8.71 -78.46 -21.61
CA THR A 24 -9.39 -78.40 -20.31
C THR A 24 -8.63 -77.48 -19.33
N ILE A 25 -7.29 -77.60 -19.30
CA ILE A 25 -6.44 -76.69 -18.50
C ILE A 25 -6.59 -75.23 -18.97
N SER A 26 -6.50 -74.98 -20.30
CA SER A 26 -6.66 -73.68 -20.87
C SER A 26 -8.03 -73.06 -20.62
N LEU A 27 -9.11 -73.89 -20.64
CA LEU A 27 -10.44 -73.38 -20.25
C LEU A 27 -10.53 -73.04 -18.75
N GLY A 28 -9.88 -73.83 -17.88
CA GLY A 28 -9.79 -73.49 -16.45
C GLY A 28 -9.09 -72.19 -16.20
N GLU A 29 -7.92 -71.93 -16.85
CA GLU A 29 -7.21 -70.66 -16.77
C GLU A 29 -8.02 -69.48 -17.37
N GLY A 30 -8.75 -69.75 -18.46
CA GLY A 30 -9.65 -68.80 -19.07
C GLY A 30 -10.78 -68.34 -18.13
N ASN A 31 -11.40 -69.29 -17.47
CA ASN A 31 -12.44 -69.04 -16.48
C ASN A 31 -11.93 -68.24 -15.26
N GLU A 32 -10.75 -68.58 -14.75
CA GLU A 32 -10.14 -67.81 -13.65
C GLU A 32 -9.86 -66.33 -14.07
N LYS A 33 -9.42 -66.10 -15.30
CA LYS A 33 -9.22 -64.72 -15.82
C LYS A 33 -10.55 -63.99 -15.98
N VAL A 34 -11.60 -64.67 -16.37
CA VAL A 34 -12.95 -64.09 -16.46
C VAL A 34 -13.47 -63.69 -15.08
N GLU A 35 -13.31 -64.56 -14.08
CA GLU A 35 -13.70 -64.26 -12.69
C GLU A 35 -12.96 -63.02 -12.14
N LYS A 36 -11.64 -62.98 -12.31
CA LYS A 36 -10.84 -61.81 -11.93
C LYS A 36 -11.29 -60.54 -12.66
N SER A 37 -11.64 -60.66 -13.93
CA SER A 37 -12.15 -59.52 -14.70
C SER A 37 -13.49 -59.01 -14.15
N LEU A 38 -14.36 -59.90 -13.75
CA LEU A 38 -15.64 -59.57 -13.10
C LEU A 38 -15.43 -58.85 -11.77
N GLU A 39 -14.49 -59.32 -10.93
CA GLU A 39 -14.14 -58.61 -9.68
C GLU A 39 -13.63 -57.19 -9.93
N VAL A 40 -12.72 -57.01 -10.91
CA VAL A 40 -12.22 -55.68 -11.29
C VAL A 40 -13.35 -54.80 -11.79
N MET A 41 -14.27 -55.35 -12.61
CA MET A 41 -15.44 -54.54 -13.07
C MET A 41 -16.37 -54.15 -11.92
N GLN A 42 -16.56 -54.98 -10.91
CA GLN A 42 -17.35 -54.64 -9.71
C GLN A 42 -16.65 -53.53 -8.91
N GLN A 43 -15.33 -53.60 -8.73
CA GLN A 43 -14.53 -52.54 -8.10
C GLN A 43 -14.60 -51.23 -8.89
N MET A 44 -14.51 -51.27 -10.22
CA MET A 44 -14.67 -50.08 -11.08
C MET A 44 -16.03 -49.46 -10.92
N ASN A 45 -17.10 -50.22 -10.87
CA ASN A 45 -18.45 -49.69 -10.65
C ASN A 45 -18.55 -48.95 -9.30
N SER A 46 -18.05 -49.57 -8.23
CA SER A 46 -18.00 -48.90 -6.92
C SER A 46 -17.20 -47.60 -6.94
N GLN A 47 -16.07 -47.58 -7.65
CA GLN A 47 -15.27 -46.34 -7.79
C GLN A 47 -15.99 -45.26 -8.60
N ILE A 48 -16.76 -45.66 -9.61
CA ILE A 48 -17.59 -44.70 -10.40
C ILE A 48 -18.67 -44.09 -9.53
N ASP A 49 -19.31 -44.88 -8.66
CA ASP A 49 -20.32 -44.37 -7.71
C ASP A 49 -19.68 -43.37 -6.74
N ASP A 50 -18.50 -43.69 -6.17
CA ASP A 50 -17.73 -42.76 -5.29
C ASP A 50 -17.32 -41.49 -6.00
N ILE A 51 -16.91 -41.57 -7.28
CA ILE A 51 -16.58 -40.39 -8.11
C ILE A 51 -17.81 -39.54 -8.33
N SER A 52 -18.96 -40.17 -8.62
CA SER A 52 -20.22 -39.44 -8.84
C SER A 52 -20.61 -38.60 -7.59
N GLU A 53 -20.54 -39.23 -6.40
CA GLU A 53 -20.81 -38.54 -5.13
C GLU A 53 -19.85 -37.34 -4.89
N LYS A 54 -18.56 -37.56 -5.19
CA LYS A 54 -17.56 -36.47 -5.07
C LYS A 54 -17.81 -35.35 -6.06
N VAL A 55 -18.21 -35.64 -7.29
CA VAL A 55 -18.57 -34.65 -8.30
C VAL A 55 -19.76 -33.82 -7.84
N ASP A 56 -20.78 -34.44 -7.27
CA ASP A 56 -21.94 -33.73 -6.72
C ASP A 56 -21.54 -32.79 -5.56
N SER A 57 -20.62 -33.27 -4.68
CA SER A 57 -20.05 -32.43 -3.62
C SER A 57 -19.31 -31.21 -4.18
N VAL A 58 -18.48 -31.40 -5.22
CA VAL A 58 -17.75 -30.30 -5.88
C VAL A 58 -18.73 -29.27 -6.51
N PHE A 59 -19.82 -29.72 -7.09
CA PHE A 59 -20.84 -28.78 -7.60
C PHE A 59 -21.48 -27.92 -6.50
N ASN A 60 -21.79 -28.54 -5.35
CA ASN A 60 -22.30 -27.79 -4.20
C ASN A 60 -21.29 -26.80 -3.64
N ASP A 61 -20.00 -27.17 -3.59
CA ASP A 61 -18.91 -26.27 -3.17
C ASP A 61 -18.76 -25.10 -4.14
N ILE A 62 -18.84 -25.33 -5.45
CA ILE A 62 -18.78 -24.28 -6.48
C ILE A 62 -19.95 -23.30 -6.33
N ASP A 63 -21.16 -23.79 -6.09
CA ASP A 63 -22.33 -22.92 -5.87
C ASP A 63 -22.15 -22.04 -4.61
N THR A 64 -21.70 -22.65 -3.53
CA THR A 64 -21.36 -21.95 -2.28
C THR A 64 -20.28 -20.89 -2.52
N GLN A 65 -19.19 -21.23 -3.20
CA GLN A 65 -18.09 -20.34 -3.50
C GLN A 65 -18.52 -19.18 -4.42
N THR A 66 -19.43 -19.46 -5.35
CA THR A 66 -20.03 -18.44 -6.21
C THR A 66 -20.83 -17.43 -5.38
N GLY A 67 -21.61 -17.90 -4.42
CA GLY A 67 -22.35 -17.05 -3.47
C GLY A 67 -21.44 -16.18 -2.62
N VAL A 68 -20.37 -16.77 -2.07
CA VAL A 68 -19.35 -16.05 -1.29
C VAL A 68 -18.65 -14.98 -2.14
N THR A 69 -18.25 -15.32 -3.37
CA THR A 69 -17.59 -14.40 -4.30
C THR A 69 -18.49 -13.21 -4.63
N LYS A 70 -19.76 -13.43 -4.83
CA LYS A 70 -20.76 -12.39 -5.09
C LYS A 70 -20.95 -11.45 -3.89
N SER A 71 -21.00 -12.03 -2.69
CA SER A 71 -21.05 -11.28 -1.43
C SER A 71 -19.79 -10.44 -1.22
N PHE A 72 -18.63 -11.02 -1.50
CA PHE A 72 -17.33 -10.33 -1.39
C PHE A 72 -17.23 -9.15 -2.37
N SER A 73 -17.67 -9.33 -3.62
CA SER A 73 -17.71 -8.24 -4.61
C SER A 73 -18.58 -7.06 -4.13
N LYS A 74 -19.72 -7.37 -3.52
CA LYS A 74 -20.58 -6.33 -2.94
C LYS A 74 -19.95 -5.60 -1.75
N GLN A 75 -19.19 -6.32 -0.92
CA GLN A 75 -18.46 -5.71 0.19
C GLN A 75 -17.35 -4.78 -0.32
N ILE A 76 -16.61 -5.16 -1.38
CA ILE A 76 -15.59 -4.31 -2.01
C ILE A 76 -16.24 -3.01 -2.55
N GLU A 77 -17.39 -3.12 -3.19
CA GLU A 77 -18.12 -1.93 -3.67
C GLU A 77 -18.50 -0.99 -2.51
N ASN A 78 -19.02 -1.52 -1.41
CA ASN A 78 -19.36 -0.75 -0.21
C ASN A 78 -18.12 -0.10 0.42
N ILE A 79 -16.98 -0.82 0.49
CA ILE A 79 -15.71 -0.28 0.98
C ILE A 79 -15.24 0.86 0.08
N SER A 80 -15.29 0.69 -1.24
CA SER A 80 -14.90 1.73 -2.20
C SER A 80 -15.74 3.00 -2.03
N GLN A 81 -17.04 2.85 -1.85
CA GLN A 81 -17.95 3.98 -1.59
C GLN A 81 -17.63 4.66 -0.25
N SER A 82 -17.42 3.88 0.81
CA SER A 82 -17.05 4.41 2.14
C SER A 82 -15.71 5.15 2.10
N TYR A 83 -14.75 4.64 1.34
CA TYR A 83 -13.45 5.29 1.14
C TYR A 83 -13.60 6.64 0.43
N SER A 84 -14.46 6.73 -0.59
CA SER A 84 -14.74 7.99 -1.28
C SER A 84 -15.34 9.04 -0.35
N ILE A 85 -16.30 8.65 0.49
CA ILE A 85 -16.93 9.53 1.49
C ILE A 85 -15.88 9.99 2.51
N LEU A 86 -15.07 9.06 3.03
CA LEU A 86 -14.03 9.37 4.01
C LEU A 86 -12.99 10.35 3.43
N SER A 87 -12.59 10.15 2.17
CA SER A 87 -11.66 11.05 1.48
C SER A 87 -12.21 12.47 1.38
N ASP A 88 -13.48 12.63 1.00
CA ASP A 88 -14.17 13.92 0.92
C ASP A 88 -14.28 14.59 2.31
N ASP A 89 -14.64 13.83 3.34
CA ASP A 89 -14.73 14.33 4.71
C ASP A 89 -13.36 14.73 5.28
N CYS A 90 -12.28 14.00 4.94
CA CYS A 90 -10.92 14.39 5.30
C CYS A 90 -10.52 15.71 4.64
N LEU A 91 -10.81 15.89 3.34
CA LEU A 91 -10.54 17.15 2.64
C LEU A 91 -11.31 18.31 3.26
N LYS A 92 -12.61 18.14 3.51
CA LYS A 92 -13.45 19.18 4.15
C LYS A 92 -12.95 19.52 5.55
N SER A 93 -12.54 18.52 6.32
CA SER A 93 -11.98 18.72 7.67
C SER A 93 -10.65 19.47 7.59
N GLY A 94 -9.76 19.12 6.67
CA GLY A 94 -8.50 19.82 6.41
C GLY A 94 -8.75 21.29 6.07
N GLN A 95 -9.71 21.60 5.20
CA GLN A 95 -10.08 22.98 4.87
C GLN A 95 -10.63 23.76 6.08
N ARG A 96 -11.40 23.11 6.95
CA ARG A 96 -11.91 23.75 8.18
C ARG A 96 -10.76 24.08 9.14
N VAL A 97 -9.86 23.12 9.36
CA VAL A 97 -8.65 23.31 10.19
C VAL A 97 -7.80 24.45 9.62
N PHE A 98 -7.60 24.48 8.30
CA PHE A 98 -6.90 25.58 7.64
C PHE A 98 -7.55 26.94 7.93
N LYS A 99 -8.87 27.08 7.77
CA LYS A 99 -9.58 28.31 8.07
C LYS A 99 -9.43 28.75 9.53
N VAL A 100 -9.56 27.82 10.48
CA VAL A 100 -9.36 28.09 11.90
C VAL A 100 -7.93 28.57 12.17
N GLY A 101 -6.93 27.89 11.61
CA GLY A 101 -5.52 28.28 11.71
C GLY A 101 -5.27 29.71 11.18
N ARG A 102 -5.87 30.07 10.05
CA ARG A 102 -5.78 31.44 9.50
C ARG A 102 -6.45 32.49 10.40
N TYR A 103 -7.56 32.16 11.02
CA TYR A 103 -8.19 33.09 11.99
C TYR A 103 -7.32 33.27 13.23
N LEU A 104 -6.75 32.21 13.77
CA LEU A 104 -5.86 32.27 14.92
C LEU A 104 -4.59 33.09 14.60
N ASP A 105 -3.97 32.88 13.44
CA ASP A 105 -2.80 33.65 13.01
C ASP A 105 -3.13 35.14 12.85
N LYS A 106 -4.27 35.46 12.25
CA LYS A 106 -4.74 36.86 12.15
C LYS A 106 -4.91 37.47 13.53
N THR A 107 -5.61 36.79 14.46
CA THR A 107 -5.83 37.26 15.83
C THR A 107 -4.50 37.49 16.56
N ARG A 108 -3.55 36.54 16.46
CA ARG A 108 -2.19 36.69 16.99
C ARG A 108 -1.48 37.92 16.42
N SER A 109 -1.53 38.10 15.11
CA SER A 109 -0.90 39.24 14.43
C SER A 109 -1.52 40.58 14.87
N ASP A 110 -2.82 40.62 15.07
CA ASP A 110 -3.53 41.84 15.53
C ASP A 110 -3.18 42.15 16.99
N LEU A 111 -3.07 41.13 17.86
CA LEU A 111 -2.62 41.30 19.24
C LEU A 111 -1.19 41.83 19.32
N VAL A 112 -0.26 41.26 18.54
CA VAL A 112 1.14 41.73 18.47
C VAL A 112 1.22 43.17 18.01
N ARG A 113 0.40 43.60 17.03
CA ARG A 113 0.35 44.99 16.58
C ARG A 113 -0.24 45.95 17.63
N GLY A 114 -1.20 45.50 18.41
CA GLY A 114 -1.86 46.28 19.45
C GLY A 114 -1.06 46.37 20.76
N CYS A 115 -0.05 45.52 20.92
CA CYS A 115 0.75 45.48 22.14
C CYS A 115 1.82 46.58 22.15
N SER A 116 1.76 47.51 23.11
CA SER A 116 2.69 48.65 23.21
C SER A 116 4.04 48.28 23.87
N LYS A 117 4.14 47.14 24.53
CA LYS A 117 5.36 46.68 25.23
C LYS A 117 5.58 45.20 24.91
N ILE A 118 6.44 44.95 23.92
CA ILE A 118 6.89 43.59 23.56
C ILE A 118 8.37 43.51 23.92
N THR A 119 8.74 42.53 24.76
CA THR A 119 10.13 42.28 25.14
C THR A 119 10.89 41.62 23.99
N GLN A 120 12.22 41.62 24.06
CA GLN A 120 13.04 40.92 23.08
C GLN A 120 12.75 39.42 23.05
N GLN A 121 12.54 38.83 24.21
CA GLN A 121 12.16 37.43 24.31
C GLN A 121 10.80 37.15 23.66
N ASP A 122 9.82 38.05 23.80
CA ASP A 122 8.51 37.91 23.12
C ASP A 122 8.69 38.02 21.59
N TRP A 123 9.59 38.87 21.11
CA TRP A 123 9.90 38.95 19.68
C TRP A 123 10.51 37.64 19.16
N MET A 124 11.40 36.96 19.91
CA MET A 124 11.93 35.65 19.48
C MET A 124 10.80 34.63 19.31
N ARG A 125 9.85 34.56 20.25
CA ARG A 125 8.67 33.72 20.13
C ARG A 125 7.77 34.09 18.95
N VAL A 126 7.63 35.38 18.65
CA VAL A 126 6.89 35.82 17.46
C VAL A 126 7.56 35.34 16.19
N PHE A 127 8.88 35.41 16.10
CA PHE A 127 9.64 34.95 14.95
C PHE A 127 9.57 33.43 14.79
N GLU A 128 9.68 32.68 15.88
CA GLU A 128 9.51 31.22 15.89
C GLU A 128 8.14 30.83 15.32
N VAL A 129 7.05 31.41 15.87
CA VAL A 129 5.69 31.09 15.41
C VAL A 129 5.44 31.56 13.97
N ASP A 130 5.98 32.70 13.54
CA ASP A 130 5.87 33.19 12.15
C ASP A 130 6.47 32.14 11.17
N HIS A 131 7.61 31.51 11.52
CA HIS A 131 8.25 30.52 10.66
C HIS A 131 7.59 29.14 10.74
N TYR A 132 7.06 28.76 11.90
CA TYR A 132 6.18 27.60 11.99
C TYR A 132 4.95 27.73 11.07
N ILE A 133 4.31 28.91 11.09
CA ILE A 133 3.17 29.19 10.23
C ILE A 133 3.59 29.21 8.75
N LEU A 134 4.77 29.72 8.41
CA LEU A 134 5.29 29.65 7.05
C LEU A 134 5.41 28.21 6.57
N THR A 135 6.02 27.34 7.36
CA THR A 135 6.13 25.90 7.07
C THR A 135 4.75 25.26 6.87
N TRP A 136 3.80 25.54 7.76
CA TRP A 136 2.43 25.05 7.64
C TRP A 136 1.72 25.56 6.37
N ARG A 137 1.96 26.80 5.96
CA ARG A 137 1.41 27.40 4.74
C ARG A 137 2.00 26.78 3.48
N VAL A 138 3.30 26.44 3.47
CA VAL A 138 3.93 25.69 2.37
C VAL A 138 3.22 24.35 2.16
N TYR A 139 2.97 23.61 3.22
CA TYR A 139 2.18 22.38 3.15
C TYR A 139 0.77 22.62 2.57
N ASN A 140 0.05 23.63 3.08
CA ASN A 140 -1.31 23.91 2.61
C ASN A 140 -1.35 24.38 1.14
N ASN A 141 -0.27 24.97 0.63
CA ASN A 141 -0.11 25.29 -0.79
C ASN A 141 0.00 24.01 -1.64
N ILE A 142 0.74 23.00 -1.18
CA ILE A 142 0.90 21.72 -1.89
C ILE A 142 -0.43 20.95 -1.95
N VAL A 143 -1.16 20.91 -0.85
CA VAL A 143 -2.44 20.18 -0.77
C VAL A 143 -3.64 20.98 -1.34
N GLY A 144 -3.40 22.23 -1.77
CA GLY A 144 -4.40 23.06 -2.45
C GLY A 144 -5.39 23.78 -1.54
N PHE A 145 -5.12 23.90 -0.23
CA PHE A 145 -5.94 24.69 0.69
C PHE A 145 -5.60 26.18 0.68
N GLU A 146 -4.39 26.53 0.25
CA GLU A 146 -3.92 27.90 0.09
C GLU A 146 -3.18 28.05 -1.26
N HIS A 147 -3.13 29.26 -1.80
CA HIS A 147 -2.24 29.63 -2.89
C HIS A 147 -1.25 30.68 -2.37
N LEU A 148 0.01 30.27 -2.21
CA LEU A 148 1.09 31.14 -1.78
C LEU A 148 1.65 31.92 -2.99
N LEU A 149 1.96 33.19 -2.75
CA LEU A 149 2.72 33.97 -3.71
C LEU A 149 4.23 33.79 -3.46
N LYS A 150 5.04 33.74 -4.53
CA LYS A 150 6.50 33.61 -4.44
C LYS A 150 7.11 34.54 -3.39
N LYS A 151 6.75 35.83 -3.41
CA LYS A 151 7.23 36.85 -2.46
C LYS A 151 7.01 36.57 -0.98
N GLN A 152 6.26 35.54 -0.65
CA GLN A 152 5.95 35.11 0.74
C GLN A 152 6.93 34.06 1.26
N VAL A 153 7.73 33.46 0.36
CA VAL A 153 8.65 32.35 0.66
C VAL A 153 10.10 32.63 0.26
N ASP A 154 10.33 33.44 -0.79
CA ASP A 154 11.60 33.57 -1.53
C ASP A 154 12.73 34.35 -0.82
N ASP A 155 12.41 35.34 0.00
CA ASP A 155 13.43 36.28 0.49
C ASP A 155 13.41 36.34 2.03
N PRO A 156 14.40 35.73 2.70
CA PRO A 156 14.50 35.76 4.15
C PRO A 156 14.65 37.16 4.73
N SER A 157 15.16 38.15 3.97
CA SER A 157 15.31 39.52 4.43
C SER A 157 13.99 40.28 4.60
N ARG A 158 12.92 39.80 3.95
CA ARG A 158 11.60 40.45 3.98
C ARG A 158 10.77 40.10 5.22
N CYS A 159 11.04 38.98 5.85
CA CYS A 159 10.32 38.57 7.05
C CYS A 159 10.68 39.47 8.25
N LYS A 160 9.92 39.37 9.35
CA LYS A 160 10.19 40.20 10.53
C LYS A 160 11.56 39.91 11.15
N LEU A 161 11.95 38.63 11.22
CA LEU A 161 13.25 38.21 11.73
C LEU A 161 14.36 38.70 10.85
N GLY A 162 14.27 38.56 9.52
CA GLY A 162 15.30 39.09 8.59
C GLY A 162 15.52 40.59 8.72
N LYS A 163 14.43 41.35 8.90
CA LYS A 163 14.53 42.81 9.19
C LYS A 163 15.19 43.07 10.55
N TRP A 164 14.90 42.31 11.55
CA TRP A 164 15.52 42.40 12.87
C TRP A 164 17.01 42.06 12.80
N ILE A 165 17.37 40.98 12.12
CA ILE A 165 18.78 40.59 11.87
C ILE A 165 19.56 41.73 11.20
N ALA A 166 18.98 42.35 10.17
CA ALA A 166 19.62 43.43 9.44
C ALA A 166 19.84 44.71 10.30
N GLN A 167 19.07 44.92 11.35
CA GLN A 167 19.16 46.05 12.26
C GLN A 167 20.06 45.79 13.46
N LEU A 168 20.45 44.56 13.72
CA LEU A 168 21.28 44.18 14.87
C LEU A 168 22.72 44.66 14.69
N LYS A 169 23.21 45.48 15.64
CA LYS A 169 24.53 46.08 15.58
C LYS A 169 25.48 45.65 16.71
N ASP A 170 24.99 44.75 17.60
CA ASP A 170 25.83 44.25 18.69
C ASP A 170 26.82 43.22 18.14
N ASP A 171 28.08 43.60 18.07
CA ASP A 171 29.18 42.78 17.54
C ASP A 171 29.35 41.45 18.31
N LYS A 172 29.02 41.41 19.60
CA LYS A 172 29.13 40.19 20.42
C LYS A 172 28.08 39.19 20.00
N ILE A 173 26.86 39.64 19.74
CA ILE A 173 25.76 38.76 19.30
C ILE A 173 26.00 38.32 17.86
N VAL A 174 26.26 39.25 16.94
CA VAL A 174 26.42 38.96 15.51
C VAL A 174 27.56 37.97 15.23
N ASN A 175 28.64 38.03 16.05
CA ASN A 175 29.79 37.15 15.89
C ASN A 175 29.67 35.80 16.66
N SER A 176 28.63 35.64 17.48
CA SER A 176 28.43 34.36 18.23
C SER A 176 28.14 33.19 17.30
N SER A 177 28.49 31.99 17.75
CA SER A 177 28.20 30.73 17.01
C SER A 177 26.70 30.48 16.91
N GLU A 178 25.96 30.79 17.96
CA GLU A 178 24.52 30.61 18.11
C GLU A 178 23.77 31.48 17.10
N PHE A 179 24.14 32.75 17.02
CA PHE A 179 23.54 33.67 16.05
C PHE A 179 23.82 33.25 14.59
N LYS A 180 25.04 32.82 14.29
CA LYS A 180 25.36 32.31 12.95
C LYS A 180 24.58 31.04 12.60
N GLN A 181 24.34 30.15 13.57
CA GLN A 181 23.49 28.98 13.39
C GLN A 181 22.04 29.39 13.12
N LEU A 182 21.51 30.34 13.89
CA LEU A 182 20.16 30.87 13.69
C LEU A 182 19.98 31.45 12.30
N VAL A 183 20.91 32.31 11.84
CA VAL A 183 20.86 32.93 10.52
C VAL A 183 20.93 31.88 9.41
N LYS A 184 21.80 30.88 9.57
CA LYS A 184 21.91 29.80 8.60
C LYS A 184 20.59 29.01 8.51
N ALA A 185 20.07 28.55 9.65
CA ALA A 185 18.84 27.74 9.67
C ALA A 185 17.63 28.54 9.13
N HIS A 186 17.56 29.84 9.43
CA HIS A 186 16.55 30.75 8.87
C HIS A 186 16.64 30.84 7.33
N ASN A 187 17.85 30.99 6.79
CA ASN A 187 18.05 31.06 5.34
C ASN A 187 17.74 29.71 4.66
N ASP A 188 18.16 28.61 5.26
CA ASP A 188 17.88 27.25 4.76
C ASP A 188 16.36 26.98 4.72
N LEU A 189 15.62 27.42 5.74
CA LEU A 189 14.16 27.30 5.80
C LEU A 189 13.49 28.02 4.63
N HIS A 190 13.84 29.28 4.39
CA HIS A 190 13.30 30.05 3.25
C HIS A 190 13.71 29.46 1.91
N HIS A 191 14.95 29.00 1.78
CA HIS A 191 15.44 28.35 0.56
C HIS A 191 14.62 27.11 0.19
N TYR A 192 14.41 26.18 1.14
CA TYR A 192 13.62 24.98 0.87
C TYR A 192 12.13 25.29 0.69
N ALA A 193 11.59 26.28 1.39
CA ALA A 193 10.23 26.75 1.17
C ALA A 193 10.03 27.30 -0.26
N GLU A 194 11.01 28.05 -0.79
CA GLU A 194 10.99 28.52 -2.17
C GLU A 194 11.09 27.37 -3.18
N LEU A 195 11.99 26.39 -2.96
CA LEU A 195 12.09 25.21 -3.81
C LEU A 195 10.80 24.39 -3.83
N SER A 196 10.16 24.22 -2.66
CA SER A 196 8.87 23.56 -2.55
C SER A 196 7.78 24.32 -3.31
N TRP A 197 7.76 25.63 -3.20
CA TRP A 197 6.83 26.49 -3.93
C TRP A 197 7.01 26.33 -5.45
N HIS A 198 8.24 26.41 -5.96
CA HIS A 198 8.54 26.25 -7.38
C HIS A 198 8.10 24.88 -7.91
N ALA A 199 8.45 23.79 -7.23
CA ALA A 199 8.04 22.45 -7.62
C ALA A 199 6.51 22.31 -7.66
N ASN A 200 5.80 22.96 -6.74
CA ASN A 200 4.34 22.94 -6.72
C ASN A 200 3.73 23.73 -7.89
N GLU A 201 4.29 24.88 -8.26
CA GLU A 201 3.86 25.66 -9.43
C GLU A 201 4.12 24.90 -10.74
N ASP A 202 5.21 24.15 -10.81
CA ASP A 202 5.56 23.30 -11.95
C ASP A 202 4.67 22.03 -12.03
N GLY A 203 3.81 21.80 -11.04
CA GLY A 203 2.90 20.65 -10.95
C GLY A 203 3.54 19.37 -10.42
N ASP A 204 4.82 19.39 -10.04
CA ASP A 204 5.55 18.26 -9.44
C ASP A 204 5.26 18.16 -7.94
N LYS A 205 4.12 17.56 -7.60
CA LYS A 205 3.66 17.40 -6.21
C LYS A 205 4.59 16.55 -5.35
N GLU A 206 5.22 15.55 -5.95
CA GLU A 206 6.13 14.65 -5.23
C GLU A 206 7.38 15.41 -4.80
N LYS A 207 7.98 16.13 -5.72
CA LYS A 207 9.16 16.95 -5.45
C LYS A 207 8.85 18.12 -4.51
N ALA A 208 7.66 18.73 -4.65
CA ALA A 208 7.20 19.77 -3.73
C ALA A 208 7.10 19.25 -2.30
N MET A 209 6.58 18.03 -2.12
CA MET A 209 6.49 17.37 -0.81
C MET A 209 7.87 16.99 -0.26
N GLN A 210 8.80 16.58 -1.10
CA GLN A 210 10.19 16.32 -0.69
C GLN A 210 10.83 17.61 -0.15
N TYR A 211 10.77 18.71 -0.88
CA TYR A 211 11.30 20.00 -0.41
C TYR A 211 10.54 20.56 0.80
N PHE A 212 9.27 20.24 0.96
CA PHE A 212 8.54 20.55 2.19
C PHE A 212 9.13 19.81 3.40
N ASN A 213 9.51 18.54 3.26
CA ASN A 213 10.17 17.81 4.33
C ASN A 213 11.53 18.45 4.69
N ASP A 214 12.27 18.93 3.70
CA ASP A 214 13.52 19.69 3.94
C ASP A 214 13.22 21.03 4.63
N THR A 215 12.14 21.72 4.26
CA THR A 215 11.66 22.94 4.94
C THR A 215 11.33 22.67 6.41
N TYR A 216 10.64 21.54 6.70
CA TYR A 216 10.30 21.16 8.06
C TYR A 216 11.55 20.81 8.89
N ASN A 217 12.51 20.10 8.31
CA ASN A 217 13.80 19.81 8.94
C ASN A 217 14.60 21.10 9.22
N ALA A 218 14.62 22.04 8.28
CA ALA A 218 15.25 23.35 8.48
C ALA A 218 14.52 24.17 9.56
N PHE A 219 13.19 24.07 9.66
CA PHE A 219 12.43 24.66 10.75
C PHE A 219 12.82 24.06 12.11
N SER A 220 12.99 22.76 12.21
CA SER A 220 13.43 22.12 13.47
C SER A 220 14.80 22.63 13.93
N GLN A 221 15.75 22.82 13.00
CA GLN A 221 17.07 23.41 13.30
C GLN A 221 16.96 24.89 13.70
N PHE A 222 16.07 25.62 13.06
CA PHE A 222 15.76 27.02 13.37
C PHE A 222 15.15 27.16 14.77
N ASP A 223 14.19 26.29 15.12
CA ASP A 223 13.55 26.24 16.44
C ASP A 223 14.56 25.97 17.56
N GLU A 224 15.49 25.03 17.35
CA GLU A 224 16.59 24.78 18.28
C GLU A 224 17.53 25.98 18.42
N ALA A 225 17.80 26.69 17.32
CA ALA A 225 18.74 27.80 17.33
C ALA A 225 18.16 29.09 17.96
N ILE A 226 16.85 29.35 17.78
CA ILE A 226 16.20 30.58 18.31
C ILE A 226 15.95 30.49 19.82
N ASN A 227 15.90 29.27 20.38
CA ASN A 227 15.67 29.01 21.80
C ASN A 227 16.98 28.87 22.62
N LYS A 228 18.14 29.00 21.98
CA LYS A 228 19.48 29.07 22.64
C LYS A 228 19.87 30.50 22.94
#